data_06ecfbabee67452a2829edd92eb11f55
#
_entry.id   06ecfbabee67452a2829edd92eb11f55
#
_cell.length_a   1.000
_cell.length_b   1.000
_cell.length_c   1.000
_cell.angle_alpha   90.00
_cell.angle_beta   90.00
_cell.angle_gamma   90.00
#
_symmetry.space_group_name_H-M   'P 1'
#
loop_
_entity.id
_entity.type
_entity.pdbx_description
1 polymer ?
#
loop_
_entity_poly.entity_id
_entity_poly.type
_entity_poly.pdbx_seq_one_letter_code
_entity_poly.pdbx_strand_id
1 'polypeptide(L)'
;MVKPKFSCNPAPLGTGASPIDRDRPTAHRRGKWRSGQILASLLGFILVSLLAVQPAWAGLTDDRFDGNIFPLYAGNGSLVPPRENLAANLKNKRPTVLMFYIDDSFDCKQNAIVMSQLQAFYTRYLGLLPVTVDGLLPDLDYTPQEEGYYYNGVQIPQWVILQGDGTVALNKIGPATYEELDDVLREIYELPPRSSNFDLGNPANFSPSPSADSTFWTAPVRQLDE
;
A
#
# COMPACT_ATOMS: atom_id res chain seq x y z
N MET A 1 -11.87 22.34 52.31
CA MET A 1 -11.37 21.49 53.39
C MET A 1 -12.56 20.98 54.18
N VAL A 2 -13.10 19.81 53.88
CA VAL A 2 -14.12 19.13 54.72
C VAL A 2 -13.82 17.65 54.65
N LYS A 3 -13.46 17.07 55.76
CA LYS A 3 -13.21 15.62 55.96
C LYS A 3 -14.52 14.91 56.31
N PRO A 4 -14.85 13.73 55.80
CA PRO A 4 -15.91 12.90 56.36
C PRO A 4 -15.38 12.03 57.51
N LYS A 5 -16.17 12.01 58.59
CA LYS A 5 -15.98 11.18 59.78
C LYS A 5 -16.47 9.77 59.51
N PHE A 6 -15.64 8.79 59.82
CA PHE A 6 -16.03 7.40 59.98
C PHE A 6 -16.62 7.19 61.38
N SER A 7 -17.81 6.57 61.44
CA SER A 7 -18.44 6.10 62.69
C SER A 7 -18.45 4.57 62.67
N CYS A 8 -17.76 3.98 63.60
CA CYS A 8 -17.84 2.53 63.93
C CYS A 8 -19.00 2.29 64.88
N ASN A 9 -19.82 1.32 64.59
CA ASN A 9 -20.82 0.80 65.52
C ASN A 9 -20.60 -0.70 65.72
N PRO A 10 -20.48 -1.24 66.96
CA PRO A 10 -20.22 -2.65 67.24
C PRO A 10 -21.50 -3.49 67.27
N ALA A 11 -21.38 -4.73 66.82
CA ALA A 11 -22.42 -5.75 66.80
C ALA A 11 -22.67 -6.35 68.19
N PRO A 12 -23.87 -6.82 68.51
CA PRO A 12 -24.12 -7.61 69.71
C PRO A 12 -23.98 -9.11 69.45
N LEU A 13 -23.35 -9.78 70.39
CA LEU A 13 -23.28 -11.22 70.61
C LEU A 13 -24.64 -11.80 70.91
N GLY A 14 -25.06 -12.81 70.18
CA GLY A 14 -26.24 -13.66 70.49
C GLY A 14 -25.88 -15.14 70.47
N THR A 15 -25.76 -15.69 71.63
CA THR A 15 -25.65 -17.12 71.93
C THR A 15 -26.95 -17.84 71.64
N GLY A 16 -26.89 -18.98 70.92
CA GLY A 16 -28.01 -19.86 70.71
C GLY A 16 -27.58 -21.19 70.09
N ALA A 17 -27.23 -22.16 70.95
CA ALA A 17 -27.00 -23.55 70.56
C ALA A 17 -28.34 -24.26 70.34
N SER A 18 -28.48 -25.05 69.29
CA SER A 18 -29.53 -26.04 69.08
C SER A 18 -29.03 -27.17 68.15
N PRO A 19 -29.62 -28.37 68.22
CA PRO A 19 -28.86 -29.59 68.20
C PRO A 19 -28.70 -30.25 66.84
N ILE A 20 -27.74 -31.15 66.82
CA ILE A 20 -27.30 -32.04 65.74
C ILE A 20 -28.45 -32.87 65.22
N ASP A 21 -28.88 -32.72 63.98
CA ASP A 21 -29.67 -33.68 63.26
C ASP A 21 -28.75 -34.42 62.28
N ARG A 22 -28.40 -35.63 62.58
CA ARG A 22 -27.72 -36.60 61.76
C ARG A 22 -28.78 -37.36 60.98
N ASP A 23 -28.52 -37.52 59.74
CA ASP A 23 -29.12 -38.40 58.73
C ASP A 23 -29.85 -37.67 57.57
N ARG A 24 -29.07 -37.24 56.64
CA ARG A 24 -29.53 -37.17 55.22
C ARG A 24 -28.43 -37.71 54.28
N PRO A 25 -28.75 -38.78 53.52
CA PRO A 25 -27.82 -39.27 52.51
C PRO A 25 -27.63 -38.25 51.42
N THR A 26 -26.41 -37.83 51.17
CA THR A 26 -26.01 -36.99 50.07
C THR A 26 -26.15 -37.76 48.77
N ALA A 27 -27.25 -37.50 48.03
CA ALA A 27 -27.40 -37.95 46.66
C ALA A 27 -26.38 -37.26 45.76
N HIS A 28 -25.33 -37.97 45.43
CA HIS A 28 -24.35 -37.60 44.40
C HIS A 28 -25.04 -37.56 43.04
N ARG A 29 -25.68 -36.43 42.72
CA ARG A 29 -26.18 -36.17 41.37
C ARG A 29 -24.98 -35.82 40.47
N ARG A 30 -24.47 -36.85 39.80
CA ARG A 30 -23.40 -36.76 38.81
C ARG A 30 -23.79 -35.76 37.73
N GLY A 31 -23.09 -34.60 37.69
CA GLY A 31 -23.26 -33.54 36.70
C GLY A 31 -22.72 -33.90 35.32
N LYS A 32 -23.32 -34.88 34.65
CA LYS A 32 -23.00 -35.23 33.24
C LYS A 32 -23.67 -34.33 32.20
N TRP A 33 -24.49 -33.37 32.60
CA TRP A 33 -25.25 -32.52 31.65
C TRP A 33 -24.62 -31.19 31.34
N ARG A 34 -23.62 -30.75 32.11
CA ARG A 34 -23.01 -29.41 31.87
C ARG A 34 -21.96 -29.40 30.76
N SER A 35 -21.28 -30.51 30.50
CA SER A 35 -20.25 -30.60 29.47
C SER A 35 -20.81 -30.54 28.02
N GLY A 36 -21.99 -31.16 27.81
CA GLY A 36 -22.65 -31.09 26.50
C GLY A 36 -23.18 -29.70 26.13
N GLN A 37 -23.67 -28.95 27.11
CA GLN A 37 -24.14 -27.58 26.88
C GLN A 37 -22.98 -26.60 26.59
N ILE A 38 -21.84 -26.78 27.26
CA ILE A 38 -20.64 -25.96 26.98
C ILE A 38 -20.09 -26.27 25.59
N LEU A 39 -20.07 -27.55 25.20
CA LEU A 39 -19.62 -27.93 23.85
C LEU A 39 -20.54 -27.40 22.76
N ALA A 40 -21.86 -27.45 22.95
CA ALA A 40 -22.86 -26.94 22.04
C ALA A 40 -22.78 -25.39 21.91
N SER A 41 -22.55 -24.68 23.01
CA SER A 41 -22.39 -23.20 22.95
C SER A 41 -21.08 -22.78 22.31
N LEU A 42 -19.99 -23.52 22.51
CA LEU A 42 -18.71 -23.29 21.83
C LEU A 42 -18.84 -23.54 20.32
N LEU A 43 -19.49 -24.62 19.92
CA LEU A 43 -19.72 -24.93 18.50
C LEU A 43 -20.63 -23.87 17.83
N GLY A 44 -21.65 -23.42 18.53
CA GLY A 44 -22.52 -22.32 18.07
C GLY A 44 -21.76 -21.01 17.92
N PHE A 45 -20.89 -20.68 18.87
CA PHE A 45 -20.06 -19.48 18.79
C PHE A 45 -19.07 -19.50 17.59
N ILE A 46 -18.42 -20.67 17.38
CA ILE A 46 -17.52 -20.85 16.23
C ILE A 46 -18.30 -20.74 14.91
N LEU A 47 -19.49 -21.33 14.82
CA LEU A 47 -20.31 -21.27 13.62
C LEU A 47 -20.76 -19.83 13.32
N VAL A 48 -21.19 -19.08 14.34
CA VAL A 48 -21.58 -17.67 14.19
C VAL A 48 -20.35 -16.81 13.79
N SER A 49 -19.17 -17.08 14.35
CA SER A 49 -17.94 -16.37 14.00
C SER A 49 -17.53 -16.64 12.56
N LEU A 50 -17.68 -17.86 12.05
CA LEU A 50 -17.40 -18.21 10.66
C LEU A 50 -18.39 -17.56 9.67
N LEU A 51 -19.64 -17.38 10.07
CA LEU A 51 -20.65 -16.69 9.25
C LEU A 51 -20.50 -15.16 9.27
N ALA A 52 -19.84 -14.62 10.28
CA ALA A 52 -19.58 -13.17 10.41
C ALA A 52 -18.35 -12.70 9.60
N VAL A 53 -17.52 -13.62 9.06
CA VAL A 53 -16.38 -13.25 8.20
C VAL A 53 -16.92 -12.87 6.83
N GLN A 54 -17.12 -11.58 6.63
CA GLN A 54 -17.40 -11.02 5.31
C GLN A 54 -16.11 -11.06 4.47
N PRO A 55 -16.12 -11.60 3.24
CA PRO A 55 -14.97 -11.45 2.36
C PRO A 55 -14.75 -9.96 2.07
N ALA A 56 -13.59 -9.43 2.44
CA ALA A 56 -13.17 -8.08 2.07
C ALA A 56 -12.81 -8.08 0.58
N TRP A 57 -13.73 -7.69 -0.26
CA TRP A 57 -13.48 -7.50 -1.69
C TRP A 57 -12.98 -6.07 -1.90
N ALA A 58 -11.66 -5.89 -1.87
CA ALA A 58 -11.05 -4.63 -2.27
C ALA A 58 -10.99 -4.59 -3.81
N GLY A 59 -11.90 -3.85 -4.42
CA GLY A 59 -11.89 -3.56 -5.85
C GLY A 59 -11.25 -2.19 -6.13
N LEU A 60 -10.73 -1.98 -7.35
CA LEU A 60 -10.23 -0.68 -7.80
C LEU A 60 -11.28 0.46 -7.70
N THR A 61 -12.56 0.11 -7.65
CA THR A 61 -13.69 1.03 -7.50
C THR A 61 -14.14 1.21 -6.06
N ASP A 62 -13.45 0.60 -5.10
CA ASP A 62 -13.83 0.66 -3.69
C ASP A 62 -13.11 1.83 -3.01
N ASP A 63 -13.81 2.95 -2.84
CA ASP A 63 -13.32 4.18 -2.23
C ASP A 63 -13.30 4.14 -0.68
N ARG A 64 -13.57 2.98 -0.08
CA ARG A 64 -13.62 2.82 1.38
C ARG A 64 -12.25 2.75 2.06
N PHE A 65 -11.17 2.69 1.29
CA PHE A 65 -9.82 2.64 1.82
C PHE A 65 -9.17 4.00 1.68
N ASP A 66 -9.03 4.69 2.80
CA ASP A 66 -8.25 5.91 2.89
C ASP A 66 -6.76 5.56 2.95
N GLY A 67 -5.97 6.21 2.13
CA GLY A 67 -4.52 6.07 2.14
C GLY A 67 -3.89 6.12 0.75
N ASN A 68 -2.57 6.06 0.72
CA ASN A 68 -1.82 6.23 -0.51
C ASN A 68 -2.09 5.10 -1.52
N ILE A 69 -2.30 5.48 -2.79
CA ILE A 69 -2.68 4.57 -3.87
C ILE A 69 -1.60 3.54 -4.22
N PHE A 70 -0.32 3.83 -4.02
CA PHE A 70 0.76 2.92 -4.39
C PHE A 70 0.80 1.65 -3.53
N PRO A 71 0.80 1.71 -2.18
CA PRO A 71 0.69 0.50 -1.38
C PRO A 71 -0.67 -0.19 -1.49
N LEU A 72 -1.77 0.55 -1.62
CA LEU A 72 -3.12 -0.01 -1.58
C LEU A 72 -3.55 -0.66 -2.90
N TYR A 73 -3.26 -0.04 -4.04
CA TYR A 73 -3.75 -0.49 -5.35
C TYR A 73 -2.65 -1.08 -6.23
N ALA A 74 -1.41 -0.58 -6.13
CA ALA A 74 -0.28 -1.16 -6.85
C ALA A 74 0.53 -2.18 -6.04
N GLY A 75 0.20 -2.39 -4.76
CA GLY A 75 0.93 -3.30 -3.88
C GLY A 75 2.39 -2.88 -3.66
N ASN A 76 2.72 -1.60 -3.87
CA ASN A 76 4.08 -1.11 -3.93
C ASN A 76 4.30 0.13 -3.07
N GLY A 77 4.50 -0.08 -1.78
CA GLY A 77 4.83 1.00 -0.84
C GLY A 77 6.25 1.57 -0.97
N SER A 78 7.11 0.99 -1.82
CA SER A 78 8.49 1.48 -1.97
C SER A 78 8.61 2.72 -2.84
N LEU A 79 7.53 3.11 -3.54
CA LEU A 79 7.45 4.33 -4.34
C LEU A 79 7.18 5.57 -3.49
N VAL A 80 6.62 5.41 -2.29
CA VAL A 80 6.16 6.54 -1.46
C VAL A 80 6.68 6.39 -0.02
N PRO A 81 7.44 7.34 0.49
CA PRO A 81 7.95 8.52 -0.21
C PRO A 81 9.03 8.17 -1.25
N PRO A 82 9.18 8.99 -2.31
CA PRO A 82 10.23 8.76 -3.29
C PRO A 82 11.62 8.84 -2.64
N ARG A 83 12.56 8.04 -3.14
CA ARG A 83 13.92 7.93 -2.55
C ARG A 83 14.76 9.18 -2.80
N GLU A 84 14.56 9.84 -3.91
CA GLU A 84 15.28 11.03 -4.35
C GLU A 84 14.27 12.06 -4.85
N ASN A 85 14.63 13.32 -4.85
CA ASN A 85 13.86 14.40 -5.44
C ASN A 85 14.34 14.70 -6.86
N LEU A 86 13.58 15.52 -7.61
CA LEU A 86 13.91 15.88 -8.98
C LEU A 86 15.29 16.54 -9.09
N ALA A 87 15.62 17.47 -8.20
CA ALA A 87 16.92 18.16 -8.22
C ALA A 87 18.10 17.18 -8.12
N ALA A 88 17.99 16.13 -7.29
CA ALA A 88 19.02 15.10 -7.17
C ALA A 88 19.13 14.26 -8.44
N ASN A 89 18.01 13.86 -9.04
CA ASN A 89 18.00 13.11 -10.28
C ASN A 89 18.64 13.91 -11.44
N LEU A 90 18.25 15.17 -11.62
CA LEU A 90 18.81 16.04 -12.64
C LEU A 90 20.31 16.27 -12.45
N LYS A 91 20.75 16.48 -11.21
CA LYS A 91 22.19 16.60 -10.88
C LYS A 91 22.96 15.34 -11.31
N ASN A 92 22.37 14.18 -11.15
CA ASN A 92 22.96 12.89 -11.49
C ASN A 92 22.72 12.51 -12.98
N LYS A 93 22.16 13.43 -13.77
CA LYS A 93 21.77 13.19 -15.18
C LYS A 93 20.92 11.93 -15.38
N ARG A 94 20.05 11.64 -14.40
CA ARG A 94 19.16 10.49 -14.44
C ARG A 94 17.83 10.90 -15.05
N PRO A 95 17.37 10.25 -16.12
CA PRO A 95 16.02 10.43 -16.62
C PRO A 95 15.00 10.18 -15.50
N THR A 96 13.93 10.96 -15.51
CA THR A 96 12.97 10.96 -14.40
C THR A 96 11.54 10.96 -14.90
N VAL A 97 10.71 10.13 -14.34
CA VAL A 97 9.25 10.11 -14.55
C VAL A 97 8.56 10.71 -13.35
N LEU A 98 7.78 11.76 -13.58
CA LEU A 98 6.88 12.36 -12.63
C LEU A 98 5.46 11.84 -12.90
N MET A 99 4.72 11.49 -11.86
CA MET A 99 3.29 11.22 -11.93
C MET A 99 2.59 12.10 -10.91
N PHE A 100 1.84 13.09 -11.37
CA PHE A 100 0.98 13.90 -10.51
C PHE A 100 -0.34 13.20 -10.28
N TYR A 101 -0.74 13.04 -9.01
CA TYR A 101 -1.89 12.22 -8.62
C TYR A 101 -2.59 12.77 -7.38
N ILE A 102 -3.82 12.29 -7.15
CA ILE A 102 -4.51 12.33 -5.85
C ILE A 102 -4.96 10.91 -5.49
N ASP A 103 -5.11 10.65 -4.20
CA ASP A 103 -5.44 9.31 -3.71
C ASP A 103 -6.89 8.89 -4.03
N ASP A 104 -7.82 9.84 -4.20
CA ASP A 104 -9.24 9.56 -4.44
C ASP A 104 -9.61 9.34 -5.92
N SER A 105 -8.68 9.58 -6.86
CA SER A 105 -8.96 9.42 -8.28
C SER A 105 -8.86 7.97 -8.74
N PHE A 106 -9.92 7.46 -9.37
CA PHE A 106 -9.94 6.13 -9.99
C PHE A 106 -8.82 5.95 -11.04
N ASP A 107 -8.65 6.96 -11.91
CA ASP A 107 -7.61 6.93 -12.94
C ASP A 107 -6.21 6.92 -12.33
N CYS A 108 -5.99 7.65 -11.23
CA CYS A 108 -4.72 7.62 -10.50
C CYS A 108 -4.45 6.26 -9.86
N LYS A 109 -5.48 5.59 -9.29
CA LYS A 109 -5.38 4.24 -8.74
C LYS A 109 -4.91 3.23 -9.79
N GLN A 110 -5.48 3.28 -11.00
CA GLN A 110 -5.04 2.43 -12.12
C GLN A 110 -3.62 2.77 -12.56
N ASN A 111 -3.28 4.04 -12.64
CA ASN A 111 -1.96 4.51 -13.09
C ASN A 111 -0.85 4.28 -12.04
N ALA A 112 -1.18 4.09 -10.77
CA ALA A 112 -0.23 3.63 -9.76
C ALA A 112 0.36 2.24 -10.11
N ILE A 113 -0.46 1.36 -10.71
CA ILE A 113 -0.01 0.05 -11.20
C ILE A 113 1.00 0.23 -12.33
N VAL A 114 0.75 1.15 -13.27
CA VAL A 114 1.67 1.45 -14.38
C VAL A 114 3.02 1.93 -13.85
N MET A 115 3.03 2.83 -12.85
CA MET A 115 4.27 3.31 -12.24
C MET A 115 5.04 2.20 -11.52
N SER A 116 4.32 1.28 -10.87
CA SER A 116 4.92 0.10 -10.25
C SER A 116 5.56 -0.83 -11.29
N GLN A 117 4.95 -1.00 -12.46
CA GLN A 117 5.51 -1.76 -13.58
C GLN A 117 6.79 -1.08 -14.11
N LEU A 118 6.79 0.24 -14.28
CA LEU A 118 8.00 0.96 -14.67
C LEU A 118 9.13 0.76 -13.65
N GLN A 119 8.81 0.76 -12.35
CA GLN A 119 9.81 0.48 -11.33
C GLN A 119 10.42 -0.92 -11.49
N ALA A 120 9.63 -1.93 -11.80
CA ALA A 120 10.13 -3.30 -11.96
C ALA A 120 11.19 -3.42 -13.06
N PHE A 121 11.06 -2.64 -14.14
CA PHE A 121 11.96 -2.71 -15.28
C PHE A 121 13.10 -1.70 -15.25
N TYR A 122 12.86 -0.49 -14.73
CA TYR A 122 13.78 0.64 -14.85
C TYR A 122 14.39 1.11 -13.52
N THR A 123 14.16 0.43 -12.41
CA THR A 123 14.42 0.91 -11.04
C THR A 123 15.84 1.46 -10.80
N ARG A 124 16.84 0.96 -11.54
CA ARG A 124 18.25 1.38 -11.37
C ARG A 124 18.62 2.61 -12.17
N TYR A 125 17.94 2.82 -13.28
CA TYR A 125 18.32 3.79 -14.29
C TYR A 125 17.40 5.01 -14.31
N LEU A 126 16.20 4.87 -13.78
CA LEU A 126 15.12 5.85 -13.83
C LEU A 126 14.81 6.40 -12.44
N GLY A 127 14.67 7.71 -12.33
CA GLY A 127 14.02 8.34 -11.19
C GLY A 127 12.50 8.20 -11.30
N LEU A 128 11.85 7.68 -10.28
CA LEU A 128 10.39 7.56 -10.23
C LEU A 128 9.87 8.42 -9.10
N LEU A 129 9.14 9.47 -9.44
CA LEU A 129 8.66 10.48 -8.51
C LEU A 129 7.14 10.61 -8.58
N PRO A 130 6.41 9.83 -7.78
CA PRO A 130 5.01 10.10 -7.53
C PRO A 130 4.87 11.39 -6.72
N VAL A 131 4.08 12.34 -7.23
CA VAL A 131 3.88 13.66 -6.65
C VAL A 131 2.40 13.83 -6.35
N THR A 132 2.03 13.89 -5.06
CA THR A 132 0.66 14.23 -4.70
C THR A 132 0.38 15.70 -4.94
N VAL A 133 -0.70 15.99 -5.65
CA VAL A 133 -1.09 17.38 -5.98
C VAL A 133 -1.50 18.14 -4.73
N ASP A 134 -2.07 17.46 -3.74
CA ASP A 134 -2.47 18.06 -2.46
C ASP A 134 -1.28 18.63 -1.66
N GLY A 135 -0.07 18.18 -1.97
CA GLY A 135 1.16 18.70 -1.38
C GLY A 135 1.76 19.91 -2.11
N LEU A 136 1.24 20.27 -3.28
CA LEU A 136 1.72 21.41 -4.05
C LEU A 136 1.09 22.71 -3.55
N LEU A 137 1.92 23.73 -3.36
CA LEU A 137 1.46 25.06 -2.97
C LEU A 137 1.10 25.87 -4.23
N PRO A 138 -0.18 26.28 -4.40
CA PRO A 138 -0.62 26.92 -5.65
C PRO A 138 0.01 28.30 -5.91
N ASP A 139 0.45 28.99 -4.86
CA ASP A 139 1.03 30.35 -4.95
C ASP A 139 2.57 30.35 -4.94
N LEU A 140 3.20 29.19 -5.07
CA LEU A 140 4.65 29.08 -5.08
C LEU A 140 5.19 29.11 -6.51
N ASP A 141 6.16 30.00 -6.77
CA ASP A 141 6.92 30.02 -8.02
C ASP A 141 7.94 28.90 -8.03
N TYR A 142 7.56 27.75 -8.60
CA TYR A 142 8.45 26.59 -8.73
C TYR A 142 9.51 26.80 -9.80
N THR A 143 10.70 26.30 -9.52
CA THR A 143 11.82 26.28 -10.45
C THR A 143 11.87 24.97 -11.26
N PRO A 144 12.56 24.91 -12.42
CA PRO A 144 12.70 23.67 -13.20
C PRO A 144 13.36 22.50 -12.46
N GLN A 145 13.94 22.73 -11.28
CA GLN A 145 14.52 21.69 -10.42
C GLN A 145 13.51 21.10 -9.43
N GLU A 146 12.29 21.64 -9.40
CA GLU A 146 11.23 21.25 -8.48
C GLU A 146 10.08 20.59 -9.23
N GLU A 147 9.50 19.56 -8.63
CA GLU A 147 8.45 18.76 -9.25
C GLU A 147 7.22 19.61 -9.64
N GLY A 148 6.83 20.55 -8.76
CA GLY A 148 5.67 21.43 -8.96
C GLY A 148 5.73 22.28 -10.23
N TYR A 149 6.93 22.56 -10.76
CA TYR A 149 7.12 23.32 -12.00
C TYR A 149 6.43 22.68 -13.22
N TYR A 150 6.35 21.35 -13.24
CA TYR A 150 5.82 20.59 -14.37
C TYR A 150 4.32 20.28 -14.25
N TYR A 151 3.70 20.64 -13.13
CA TYR A 151 2.27 20.44 -12.95
C TYR A 151 1.47 21.51 -13.69
N ASN A 152 0.55 21.10 -14.55
CA ASN A 152 -0.21 22.02 -15.38
C ASN A 152 -1.49 22.58 -14.69
N GLY A 153 -1.86 22.07 -13.53
CA GLY A 153 -3.02 22.54 -12.77
C GLY A 153 -4.40 22.18 -13.34
N VAL A 154 -4.47 21.33 -14.39
CA VAL A 154 -5.74 21.11 -15.11
C VAL A 154 -6.37 19.76 -14.80
N GLN A 155 -5.61 18.68 -14.93
CA GLN A 155 -6.14 17.31 -14.82
C GLN A 155 -5.10 16.34 -14.31
N ILE A 156 -5.56 15.32 -13.62
CA ILE A 156 -4.80 14.19 -13.10
C ILE A 156 -5.39 12.86 -13.60
N PRO A 157 -4.56 11.80 -13.68
CA PRO A 157 -3.12 11.84 -13.53
C PRO A 157 -2.44 12.68 -14.63
N GLN A 158 -1.29 13.25 -14.32
CA GLN A 158 -0.41 13.86 -15.34
C GLN A 158 0.94 13.16 -15.28
N TRP A 159 1.47 12.82 -16.45
CA TRP A 159 2.75 12.17 -16.61
C TRP A 159 3.75 13.10 -17.29
N VAL A 160 4.91 13.23 -16.69
CA VAL A 160 6.03 13.98 -17.28
C VAL A 160 7.27 13.11 -17.27
N ILE A 161 7.88 12.92 -18.42
CA ILE A 161 9.16 12.23 -18.55
C ILE A 161 10.22 13.27 -18.91
N LEU A 162 11.24 13.36 -18.06
CA LEU A 162 12.40 14.23 -18.24
C LEU A 162 13.60 13.39 -18.60
N GLN A 163 14.37 13.86 -19.58
CA GLN A 163 15.70 13.36 -19.88
C GLN A 163 16.68 13.76 -18.77
N GLY A 164 17.87 13.16 -18.76
CA GLY A 164 18.88 13.45 -17.75
C GLY A 164 19.41 14.89 -17.77
N ASP A 165 19.20 15.64 -18.84
CA ASP A 165 19.53 17.06 -18.98
C ASP A 165 18.40 18.01 -18.53
N GLY A 166 17.23 17.45 -18.14
CA GLY A 166 16.04 18.21 -17.76
C GLY A 166 15.10 18.53 -18.91
N THR A 167 15.41 18.10 -20.13
CA THR A 167 14.50 18.27 -21.28
C THR A 167 13.26 17.41 -21.11
N VAL A 168 12.09 17.98 -21.37
CA VAL A 168 10.81 17.26 -21.33
C VAL A 168 10.68 16.39 -22.57
N ALA A 169 10.71 15.07 -22.39
CA ALA A 169 10.48 14.09 -23.46
C ALA A 169 8.99 13.78 -23.65
N LEU A 170 8.23 13.76 -22.56
CA LEU A 170 6.77 13.56 -22.58
C LEU A 170 6.10 14.46 -21.53
N ASN A 171 4.98 15.07 -21.91
CA ASN A 171 4.04 15.67 -20.97
C ASN A 171 2.64 15.25 -21.39
N LYS A 172 2.08 14.26 -20.69
CA LYS A 172 0.78 13.69 -20.99
C LYS A 172 -0.20 13.96 -19.86
N ILE A 173 -1.35 14.53 -20.22
CA ILE A 173 -2.48 14.75 -19.32
C ILE A 173 -3.44 13.56 -19.45
N GLY A 174 -3.91 13.05 -18.32
CA GLY A 174 -4.77 11.88 -18.23
C GLY A 174 -4.02 10.56 -18.09
N PRO A 175 -4.75 9.44 -18.06
CA PRO A 175 -4.17 8.11 -17.91
C PRO A 175 -3.18 7.77 -19.01
N ALA A 176 -2.12 7.06 -18.65
CA ALA A 176 -1.14 6.51 -19.58
C ALA A 176 -1.07 4.99 -19.45
N THR A 177 -0.77 4.31 -20.54
CA THR A 177 -0.44 2.89 -20.51
C THR A 177 1.05 2.69 -20.26
N TYR A 178 1.42 1.48 -19.80
CA TYR A 178 2.84 1.12 -19.67
C TYR A 178 3.57 1.27 -21.00
N GLU A 179 2.93 0.83 -22.08
CA GLU A 179 3.48 0.81 -23.43
C GLU A 179 3.83 2.22 -23.93
N GLU A 180 2.94 3.19 -23.69
CA GLU A 180 3.17 4.57 -24.09
C GLU A 180 4.38 5.17 -23.37
N LEU A 181 4.53 4.89 -22.07
CA LEU A 181 5.66 5.41 -21.29
C LEU A 181 6.96 4.66 -21.61
N ASP A 182 6.86 3.34 -21.79
CA ASP A 182 7.99 2.48 -22.14
C ASP A 182 8.58 2.84 -23.51
N ASP A 183 7.75 3.18 -24.49
CA ASP A 183 8.22 3.59 -25.83
C ASP A 183 9.08 4.86 -25.75
N VAL A 184 8.66 5.86 -24.96
CA VAL A 184 9.45 7.07 -24.74
C VAL A 184 10.75 6.78 -23.98
N LEU A 185 10.69 5.91 -22.98
CA LEU A 185 11.89 5.52 -22.23
C LEU A 185 12.87 4.72 -23.09
N ARG A 186 12.37 3.88 -23.99
CA ARG A 186 13.20 3.16 -24.96
C ARG A 186 13.93 4.10 -25.89
N GLU A 187 13.28 5.17 -26.34
CA GLU A 187 13.92 6.20 -27.12
C GLU A 187 15.02 6.94 -26.34
N ILE A 188 14.75 7.33 -25.09
CA ILE A 188 15.73 7.99 -24.21
C ILE A 188 16.97 7.11 -23.97
N TYR A 189 16.76 5.80 -23.79
CA TYR A 189 17.84 4.84 -23.50
C TYR A 189 18.41 4.15 -24.76
N GLU A 190 17.99 4.57 -25.95
CA GLU A 190 18.41 3.97 -27.25
C GLU A 190 18.19 2.44 -27.29
N LEU A 191 17.11 1.97 -26.63
CA LEU A 191 16.77 0.55 -26.61
C LEU A 191 16.05 0.14 -27.91
N PRO A 192 16.17 -1.14 -28.31
CA PRO A 192 15.44 -1.63 -29.48
C PRO A 192 13.93 -1.51 -29.27
N PRO A 193 13.15 -1.37 -30.36
CA PRO A 193 11.69 -1.36 -30.26
C PRO A 193 11.18 -2.59 -29.51
N ARG A 194 10.06 -2.43 -28.81
CA ARG A 194 9.40 -3.54 -28.11
C ARG A 194 9.03 -4.64 -29.11
N SER A 195 9.30 -5.91 -28.73
CA SER A 195 8.83 -7.03 -29.55
C SER A 195 7.31 -7.07 -29.54
N SER A 196 6.69 -7.29 -30.69
CA SER A 196 5.23 -7.38 -30.86
C SER A 196 4.55 -8.47 -30.00
N ASN A 197 5.34 -9.35 -29.40
CA ASN A 197 4.84 -10.45 -28.55
C ASN A 197 4.88 -10.13 -27.05
N PHE A 198 5.31 -8.93 -26.67
CA PHE A 198 5.39 -8.55 -25.27
C PHE A 198 4.09 -7.81 -24.86
N ASP A 199 3.18 -8.56 -24.29
CA ASP A 199 1.90 -8.04 -23.74
C ASP A 199 1.92 -8.24 -22.22
N LEU A 200 1.93 -7.12 -21.47
CA LEU A 200 1.87 -7.12 -20.01
C LEU A 200 0.50 -7.57 -19.48
N GLY A 201 -0.54 -7.51 -20.30
CA GLY A 201 -1.87 -8.03 -19.95
C GLY A 201 -1.93 -9.56 -19.91
N ASN A 202 -0.91 -10.25 -20.43
CA ASN A 202 -0.85 -11.71 -20.43
C ASN A 202 0.01 -12.21 -19.26
N PRO A 203 -0.59 -12.86 -18.24
CA PRO A 203 0.15 -13.38 -17.09
C PRO A 203 1.25 -14.39 -17.46
N ALA A 204 1.21 -15.02 -18.64
CA ALA A 204 2.28 -15.89 -19.14
C ALA A 204 3.60 -15.13 -19.43
N ASN A 205 3.53 -13.82 -19.67
CA ASN A 205 4.71 -12.98 -19.91
C ASN A 205 5.45 -12.59 -18.60
N PHE A 206 4.84 -12.81 -17.45
CA PHE A 206 5.46 -12.61 -16.14
C PHE A 206 6.27 -13.80 -15.63
N SER A 207 6.30 -14.92 -16.34
CA SER A 207 7.22 -16.00 -15.98
C SER A 207 8.66 -15.53 -16.24
N PRO A 208 9.52 -15.44 -15.19
CA PRO A 208 10.94 -15.21 -15.39
C PRO A 208 11.51 -16.50 -16.04
N SER A 209 11.45 -16.55 -17.36
CA SER A 209 12.12 -17.63 -18.09
C SER A 209 13.62 -17.38 -18.00
N PRO A 210 14.40 -18.30 -17.44
CA PRO A 210 15.86 -18.15 -17.35
C PRO A 210 16.58 -18.22 -18.71
N SER A 211 15.83 -18.23 -19.81
CA SER A 211 16.35 -18.34 -21.19
C SER A 211 16.27 -17.05 -22.01
N ALA A 212 15.80 -15.94 -21.46
CA ALA A 212 15.87 -14.66 -22.15
C ALA A 212 17.29 -14.10 -22.02
N ASP A 213 18.08 -14.38 -23.03
CA ASP A 213 19.30 -13.71 -23.46
C ASP A 213 20.07 -12.93 -22.38
N SER A 214 20.96 -13.65 -21.70
CA SER A 214 21.86 -13.08 -20.69
C SER A 214 22.84 -12.03 -21.28
N THR A 215 22.79 -11.76 -22.57
CA THR A 215 23.64 -10.79 -23.25
C THR A 215 23.14 -9.35 -23.08
N PHE A 216 21.86 -9.16 -22.70
CA PHE A 216 21.29 -7.83 -22.51
C PHE A 216 21.89 -7.06 -21.31
N TRP A 217 22.48 -7.76 -20.34
CA TRP A 217 23.04 -7.15 -19.11
C TRP A 217 24.55 -6.89 -19.18
N THR A 218 25.19 -7.20 -20.30
CA THR A 218 26.61 -6.89 -20.55
C THR A 218 26.74 -5.60 -21.38
N ALA A 219 26.09 -4.52 -20.98
CA ALA A 219 26.49 -3.21 -21.46
C ALA A 219 27.95 -2.99 -21.03
N PRO A 220 28.85 -2.60 -21.94
CA PRO A 220 30.25 -2.39 -21.60
C PRO A 220 30.33 -1.30 -20.55
N VAL A 221 30.83 -1.65 -19.36
CA VAL A 221 31.27 -0.67 -18.38
C VAL A 221 32.34 0.16 -19.07
N ARG A 222 32.02 1.42 -19.43
CA ARG A 222 33.02 2.35 -19.94
C ARG A 222 34.04 2.54 -18.84
N GLN A 223 35.23 1.94 -19.00
CA GLN A 223 36.37 2.22 -18.15
C GLN A 223 36.65 3.70 -18.29
N LEU A 224 36.55 4.41 -17.19
CA LEU A 224 37.09 5.77 -17.05
C LEU A 224 38.60 5.55 -16.94
N ASP A 225 39.31 5.78 -18.03
CA ASP A 225 40.78 5.88 -18.00
C ASP A 225 41.14 7.07 -17.11
N GLU A 226 42.08 6.86 -16.21
CA GLU A 226 42.65 7.82 -15.26
C GLU A 226 43.28 9.03 -15.96
#